data_3882a9b93262fcb579ffddfdb57bbaeb
#
_entry.id   3882a9b93262fcb579ffddfdb57bbaeb
#
_cell.length_a   1.000
_cell.length_b   1.000
_cell.length_c   1.000
_cell.angle_alpha   90.00
_cell.angle_beta   90.00
_cell.angle_gamma   90.00
#
_symmetry.space_group_name_H-M   'P 1'
#
loop_
_entity.id
_entity.type
_entity.pdbx_description
1 polymer ?
#
loop_
_entity_poly.entity_id
_entity_poly.type
_entity_poly.pdbx_seq_one_letter_code
_entity_poly.pdbx_strand_id
1 'polypeptide(L)'
;MKKIIWFMAIMALTYSCKNASQPPEFKRVANVKVAKVSGKEAVLNGDAFFYNPNKASMLLRKVEIDVFLKDKRIGVINQALKTKIPGQSEFKVPVDATFDIGDIGLLNGIMSILGGKKMKVRYVGKIKLKIYGVPVAVPIDYEDEIKLRL
;
A
#
# COMPACT_ATOMS: atom_id res chain seq x y z
N MET A 1 23.43 25.74 -43.86
CA MET A 1 22.46 26.24 -42.88
C MET A 1 21.17 25.40 -42.84
N LYS A 2 20.62 24.93 -43.94
CA LYS A 2 19.37 24.09 -43.93
C LYS A 2 19.50 22.71 -43.21
N LYS A 3 20.69 22.10 -43.16
CA LYS A 3 20.95 20.80 -42.54
C LYS A 3 21.01 20.89 -41.00
N ILE A 4 21.37 22.02 -40.43
CA ILE A 4 21.47 22.24 -38.98
C ILE A 4 20.08 22.40 -38.36
N ILE A 5 19.14 23.00 -39.07
CA ILE A 5 17.76 23.19 -38.64
C ILE A 5 17.02 21.85 -38.54
N TRP A 6 17.32 20.91 -39.42
CA TRP A 6 16.75 19.56 -39.41
C TRP A 6 17.23 18.72 -38.20
N PHE A 7 18.50 18.90 -37.79
CA PHE A 7 19.06 18.21 -36.63
C PHE A 7 18.50 18.72 -35.29
N MET A 8 18.20 20.03 -35.21
CA MET A 8 17.57 20.62 -34.03
C MET A 8 16.11 20.22 -33.87
N ALA A 9 15.38 19.97 -34.96
CA ALA A 9 13.99 19.53 -34.91
C ALA A 9 13.82 18.10 -34.42
N ILE A 10 14.80 17.21 -34.65
CA ILE A 10 14.77 15.81 -34.18
C ILE A 10 15.07 15.71 -32.67
N MET A 11 15.86 16.64 -32.13
CA MET A 11 16.22 16.64 -30.70
C MET A 11 15.09 17.13 -29.75
N ALA A 12 14.05 17.79 -30.31
CA ALA A 12 12.91 18.28 -29.57
C ALA A 12 11.83 17.20 -29.27
N LEU A 13 11.90 16.02 -29.92
CA LEU A 13 10.91 14.96 -29.82
C LEU A 13 11.18 13.96 -28.67
N THR A 14 12.28 14.09 -27.91
CA THR A 14 12.64 13.14 -26.85
C THR A 14 12.17 13.56 -25.44
N TYR A 15 11.45 14.67 -25.30
CA TYR A 15 11.00 15.16 -23.99
C TYR A 15 9.60 14.67 -23.56
N SER A 16 9.01 13.69 -24.22
CA SER A 16 7.65 13.27 -23.92
C SER A 16 7.57 11.82 -23.43
N CYS A 17 8.16 11.50 -22.29
CA CYS A 17 7.76 10.32 -21.50
C CYS A 17 8.18 10.46 -20.03
N LYS A 18 7.64 11.43 -19.32
CA LYS A 18 7.61 11.43 -17.83
C LYS A 18 6.18 11.25 -17.33
N ASN A 19 5.52 10.21 -17.78
CA ASN A 19 4.38 9.67 -17.05
C ASN A 19 4.87 8.50 -16.15
N ALA A 20 5.84 8.79 -15.30
CA ALA A 20 6.11 7.90 -14.18
C ALA A 20 4.84 7.87 -13.34
N SER A 21 4.13 6.75 -13.35
CA SER A 21 2.99 6.53 -12.47
C SER A 21 3.49 6.63 -11.04
N GLN A 22 3.05 7.65 -10.33
CA GLN A 22 3.38 7.83 -8.92
C GLN A 22 2.64 6.77 -8.09
N PRO A 23 3.27 6.20 -7.05
CA PRO A 23 2.57 5.29 -6.16
C PRO A 23 1.42 6.01 -5.46
N PRO A 24 0.33 5.32 -5.13
CA PRO A 24 -0.72 5.88 -4.31
C PRO A 24 -0.18 6.34 -2.96
N GLU A 25 -0.63 7.51 -2.52
CA GLU A 25 -0.25 8.06 -1.22
C GLU A 25 -1.14 7.47 -0.12
N PHE A 26 -0.53 6.89 0.90
CA PHE A 26 -1.25 6.46 2.10
C PHE A 26 -1.77 7.68 2.88
N LYS A 27 -3.01 7.62 3.36
CA LYS A 27 -3.65 8.68 4.16
C LYS A 27 -3.90 8.26 5.61
N ARG A 28 -4.63 7.15 5.81
CA ARG A 28 -4.98 6.65 7.15
C ARG A 28 -5.52 5.23 7.10
N VAL A 29 -5.56 4.60 8.25
CA VAL A 29 -6.38 3.41 8.51
C VAL A 29 -7.53 3.80 9.44
N ALA A 30 -8.71 3.24 9.21
CA ALA A 30 -9.89 3.43 10.05
C ALA A 30 -10.71 2.13 10.17
N ASN A 31 -11.71 2.12 11.04
CA ASN A 31 -12.64 1.01 11.22
C ASN A 31 -11.95 -0.33 11.57
N VAL A 32 -10.85 -0.28 12.32
CA VAL A 32 -10.12 -1.48 12.71
C VAL A 32 -10.94 -2.27 13.72
N LYS A 33 -11.15 -3.56 13.43
CA LYS A 33 -11.90 -4.50 14.27
C LYS A 33 -11.20 -5.83 14.33
N VAL A 34 -11.28 -6.50 15.47
CA VAL A 34 -10.89 -7.91 15.60
C VAL A 34 -11.99 -8.75 14.95
N ALA A 35 -11.69 -9.38 13.83
CA ALA A 35 -12.63 -10.24 13.10
C ALA A 35 -12.64 -11.67 13.63
N LYS A 36 -11.47 -12.19 14.00
CA LYS A 36 -11.31 -13.55 14.47
C LYS A 36 -10.06 -13.68 15.35
N VAL A 37 -10.16 -14.49 16.39
CA VAL A 37 -9.02 -14.97 17.16
C VAL A 37 -9.09 -16.50 17.18
N SER A 38 -8.02 -17.18 16.81
CA SER A 38 -7.97 -18.64 16.74
C SER A 38 -6.55 -19.12 17.06
N GLY A 39 -6.38 -19.81 18.17
CA GLY A 39 -5.08 -20.31 18.62
C GLY A 39 -4.05 -19.18 18.78
N LYS A 40 -3.04 -19.19 17.94
CA LYS A 40 -1.95 -18.19 17.94
C LYS A 40 -2.12 -17.09 16.90
N GLU A 41 -3.30 -17.01 16.25
CA GLU A 41 -3.55 -16.04 15.19
C GLU A 41 -4.73 -15.14 15.52
N ALA A 42 -4.60 -13.86 15.18
CA ALA A 42 -5.68 -12.89 15.18
C ALA A 42 -5.81 -12.27 13.79
N VAL A 43 -7.06 -12.17 13.32
CA VAL A 43 -7.38 -11.46 12.07
C VAL A 43 -8.01 -10.12 12.44
N LEU A 44 -7.41 -9.05 11.93
CA LEU A 44 -7.93 -7.69 12.03
C LEU A 44 -8.45 -7.26 10.66
N ASN A 45 -9.67 -6.75 10.62
CA ASN A 45 -10.21 -6.06 9.46
C ASN A 45 -10.09 -4.56 9.66
N GLY A 46 -9.91 -3.84 8.57
CA GLY A 46 -9.88 -2.38 8.58
C GLY A 46 -10.03 -1.79 7.20
N ASP A 47 -10.16 -0.48 7.13
CA ASP A 47 -10.20 0.28 5.90
C ASP A 47 -8.93 1.11 5.77
N ALA A 48 -8.10 0.85 4.76
CA ALA A 48 -6.97 1.68 4.41
C ALA A 48 -7.36 2.69 3.35
N PHE A 49 -7.11 3.97 3.60
CA PHE A 49 -7.42 5.09 2.71
C PHE A 49 -6.15 5.58 2.04
N PHE A 50 -6.25 5.78 0.73
CA PHE A 50 -5.16 6.24 -0.12
C PHE A 50 -5.65 7.34 -1.05
N TYR A 51 -4.73 8.13 -1.58
CA TYR A 51 -4.96 9.04 -2.69
C TYR A 51 -4.18 8.61 -3.92
N ASN A 52 -4.82 8.56 -5.08
CA ASN A 52 -4.17 8.32 -6.36
C ASN A 52 -3.79 9.65 -7.02
N PRO A 53 -2.50 10.02 -7.07
CA PRO A 53 -2.06 11.28 -7.68
C PRO A 53 -2.10 11.23 -9.22
N ASN A 54 -2.25 10.04 -9.80
CA ASN A 54 -2.24 9.88 -11.24
C ASN A 54 -3.61 10.20 -11.86
N LYS A 55 -3.61 10.74 -13.08
CA LYS A 55 -4.84 10.93 -13.86
C LYS A 55 -5.47 9.60 -14.29
N ALA A 56 -4.64 8.56 -14.45
CA ALA A 56 -5.09 7.23 -14.84
C ALA A 56 -5.88 6.56 -13.71
N SER A 57 -6.99 5.92 -14.05
CA SER A 57 -7.64 4.97 -13.16
C SER A 57 -6.91 3.63 -13.19
N MET A 58 -6.94 2.93 -12.07
CA MET A 58 -6.29 1.63 -11.89
C MET A 58 -7.28 0.62 -11.32
N LEU A 59 -6.96 -0.66 -11.42
CA LEU A 59 -7.68 -1.74 -10.76
C LEU A 59 -6.72 -2.50 -9.85
N LEU A 60 -6.93 -2.43 -8.54
CA LEU A 60 -6.19 -3.22 -7.56
C LEU A 60 -6.65 -4.68 -7.63
N ARG A 61 -5.70 -5.58 -7.80
CA ARG A 61 -5.95 -7.02 -8.00
C ARG A 61 -5.50 -7.88 -6.83
N LYS A 62 -4.38 -7.56 -6.22
CA LYS A 62 -3.81 -8.32 -5.11
C LYS A 62 -2.93 -7.45 -4.23
N VAL A 63 -2.97 -7.73 -2.93
CA VAL A 63 -2.06 -7.18 -1.93
C VAL A 63 -1.32 -8.36 -1.31
N GLU A 64 0.00 -8.31 -1.29
CA GLU A 64 0.90 -9.30 -0.68
C GLU A 64 1.94 -8.52 0.13
N ILE A 65 1.69 -8.32 1.43
CA ILE A 65 2.49 -7.46 2.32
C ILE A 65 2.75 -8.19 3.62
N ASP A 66 4.01 -8.28 4.03
CA ASP A 66 4.45 -8.64 5.36
C ASP A 66 4.52 -7.39 6.24
N VAL A 67 4.06 -7.52 7.47
CA VAL A 67 4.01 -6.45 8.47
C VAL A 67 5.06 -6.73 9.54
N PHE A 68 5.97 -5.79 9.76
CA PHE A 68 7.04 -5.89 10.74
C PHE A 68 6.88 -4.84 11.83
N LEU A 69 7.09 -5.26 13.08
CA LEU A 69 7.24 -4.38 14.23
C LEU A 69 8.68 -4.48 14.69
N LYS A 70 9.43 -3.36 14.59
CA LYS A 70 10.90 -3.40 14.65
C LYS A 70 11.40 -4.35 13.55
N ASP A 71 12.21 -5.36 13.87
CA ASP A 71 12.73 -6.32 12.88
C ASP A 71 11.96 -7.66 12.88
N LYS A 72 10.87 -7.76 13.64
CA LYS A 72 10.10 -8.99 13.77
C LYS A 72 8.83 -8.91 12.92
N ARG A 73 8.63 -9.91 12.06
CA ARG A 73 7.39 -10.08 11.31
C ARG A 73 6.26 -10.41 12.28
N ILE A 74 5.26 -9.55 12.33
CA ILE A 74 4.10 -9.68 13.23
C ILE A 74 2.83 -10.09 12.52
N GLY A 75 2.78 -9.95 11.21
CA GLY A 75 1.57 -10.25 10.47
C GLY A 75 1.76 -10.23 8.97
N VAL A 76 0.69 -10.57 8.27
CA VAL A 76 0.63 -10.64 6.82
C VAL A 76 -0.72 -10.14 6.29
N ILE A 77 -0.67 -9.44 5.17
CA ILE A 77 -1.83 -9.07 4.36
C ILE A 77 -1.68 -9.80 3.03
N ASN A 78 -2.51 -10.80 2.78
CA ASN A 78 -2.50 -11.54 1.53
C ASN A 78 -3.93 -11.72 1.03
N GLN A 79 -4.37 -10.82 0.15
CA GLN A 79 -5.74 -10.82 -0.31
C GLN A 79 -5.86 -10.46 -1.79
N ALA A 80 -6.78 -11.14 -2.47
CA ALA A 80 -7.19 -10.82 -3.83
C ALA A 80 -8.34 -9.82 -3.78
N LEU A 81 -8.27 -8.79 -4.62
CA LEU A 81 -9.22 -7.68 -4.64
C LEU A 81 -9.66 -7.37 -6.08
N LYS A 82 -10.76 -6.64 -6.19
CA LYS A 82 -11.22 -6.00 -7.43
C LYS A 82 -11.62 -4.56 -7.14
N THR A 83 -10.72 -3.81 -6.52
CA THR A 83 -10.98 -2.43 -6.12
C THR A 83 -10.61 -1.47 -7.24
N LYS A 84 -11.59 -0.74 -7.76
CA LYS A 84 -11.35 0.32 -8.74
C LYS A 84 -10.76 1.53 -8.02
N ILE A 85 -9.64 2.02 -8.53
CA ILE A 85 -8.92 3.19 -8.05
C ILE A 85 -9.12 4.28 -9.10
N PRO A 86 -10.01 5.27 -8.86
CA PRO A 86 -10.18 6.37 -9.81
C PRO A 86 -8.95 7.28 -9.83
N GLY A 87 -8.75 7.99 -10.95
CA GLY A 87 -7.66 8.96 -11.06
C GLY A 87 -7.89 10.20 -10.19
N GLN A 88 -6.84 10.77 -9.64
CA GLN A 88 -6.83 12.02 -8.87
C GLN A 88 -7.91 12.06 -7.77
N SER A 89 -8.06 10.96 -7.03
CA SER A 89 -9.08 10.85 -5.99
C SER A 89 -8.64 9.96 -4.83
N GLU A 90 -9.30 10.14 -3.71
CA GLU A 90 -9.19 9.24 -2.56
C GLU A 90 -9.95 7.94 -2.86
N PHE A 91 -9.39 6.82 -2.44
CA PHE A 91 -10.02 5.51 -2.53
C PHE A 91 -9.76 4.71 -1.26
N LYS A 92 -10.64 3.74 -1.02
CA LYS A 92 -10.61 2.86 0.13
C LYS A 92 -10.27 1.43 -0.29
N VAL A 93 -9.39 0.81 0.46
CA VAL A 93 -9.07 -0.62 0.33
C VAL A 93 -9.45 -1.32 1.62
N PRO A 94 -10.40 -2.25 1.60
CA PRO A 94 -10.62 -3.12 2.75
C PRO A 94 -9.40 -4.01 2.95
N VAL A 95 -8.92 -4.11 4.18
CA VAL A 95 -7.70 -4.85 4.53
C VAL A 95 -8.02 -5.88 5.59
N ASP A 96 -7.65 -7.14 5.31
CA ASP A 96 -7.67 -8.24 6.23
C ASP A 96 -6.22 -8.61 6.56
N ALA A 97 -5.78 -8.31 7.77
CA ALA A 97 -4.44 -8.58 8.23
C ALA A 97 -4.44 -9.70 9.27
N THR A 98 -3.66 -10.74 9.04
CA THR A 98 -3.46 -11.84 9.99
C THR A 98 -2.20 -11.57 10.80
N PHE A 99 -2.32 -11.62 12.12
CA PHE A 99 -1.23 -11.40 13.08
C PHE A 99 -0.94 -12.65 13.89
N ASP A 100 0.34 -12.92 14.11
CA ASP A 100 0.78 -13.93 15.07
C ASP A 100 0.74 -13.35 16.48
N ILE A 101 -0.12 -13.90 17.33
CA ILE A 101 -0.30 -13.52 18.73
C ILE A 101 0.25 -14.57 19.71
N GLY A 102 0.90 -15.63 19.20
CA GLY A 102 1.50 -16.68 20.03
C GLY A 102 2.71 -16.23 20.83
N ASP A 103 3.31 -15.10 20.46
CA ASP A 103 4.39 -14.47 21.20
C ASP A 103 3.85 -13.33 22.06
N ILE A 104 4.01 -13.46 23.38
CA ILE A 104 3.51 -12.47 24.36
C ILE A 104 4.09 -11.07 24.11
N GLY A 105 5.34 -10.98 23.67
CA GLY A 105 5.97 -9.70 23.32
C GLY A 105 5.32 -9.04 22.10
N LEU A 106 4.96 -9.83 21.08
CA LEU A 106 4.23 -9.35 19.91
C LEU A 106 2.79 -8.96 20.25
N LEU A 107 2.10 -9.76 21.06
CA LEU A 107 0.75 -9.46 21.51
C LEU A 107 0.72 -8.11 22.25
N ASN A 108 1.66 -7.88 23.17
CA ASN A 108 1.79 -6.60 23.87
C ASN A 108 2.07 -5.43 22.92
N GLY A 109 2.87 -5.65 21.86
CA GLY A 109 3.11 -4.67 20.82
C GLY A 109 1.82 -4.32 20.06
N ILE A 110 1.09 -5.32 19.58
CA ILE A 110 -0.18 -5.17 18.88
C ILE A 110 -1.21 -4.46 19.77
N MET A 111 -1.36 -4.90 21.02
CA MET A 111 -2.27 -4.27 21.99
C MET A 111 -1.88 -2.82 22.29
N SER A 112 -0.58 -2.49 22.28
CA SER A 112 -0.11 -1.12 22.46
C SER A 112 -0.51 -0.22 21.29
N ILE A 113 -0.43 -0.73 20.07
CA ILE A 113 -0.88 0.00 18.85
C ILE A 113 -2.40 0.21 18.93
N LEU A 114 -3.15 -0.83 19.23
CA LEU A 114 -4.61 -0.76 19.39
C LEU A 114 -5.02 0.16 20.56
N GLY A 115 -4.22 0.22 21.63
CA GLY A 115 -4.39 1.15 22.75
C GLY A 115 -3.98 2.59 22.47
N GLY A 116 -3.64 2.92 21.21
CA GLY A 116 -3.33 4.28 20.79
C GLY A 116 -1.89 4.73 21.02
N LYS A 117 -0.97 3.84 21.38
CA LYS A 117 0.47 4.15 21.40
C LYS A 117 0.99 4.21 19.96
N LYS A 118 1.84 5.18 19.70
CA LYS A 118 2.56 5.28 18.43
C LYS A 118 3.66 4.22 18.37
N MET A 119 3.69 3.45 17.30
CA MET A 119 4.74 2.46 17.05
C MET A 119 5.15 2.47 15.58
N LYS A 120 6.45 2.31 15.32
CA LYS A 120 6.97 2.18 13.98
C LYS A 120 6.67 0.79 13.44
N VAL A 121 5.98 0.75 12.31
CA VAL A 121 5.61 -0.48 11.60
C VAL A 121 6.15 -0.37 10.18
N ARG A 122 6.85 -1.41 9.73
CA ARG A 122 7.35 -1.51 8.37
C ARG A 122 6.52 -2.50 7.58
N TYR A 123 6.18 -2.12 6.37
CA TYR A 123 5.43 -2.91 5.40
C TYR A 123 6.35 -3.28 4.25
N VAL A 124 6.51 -4.57 3.98
CA VAL A 124 7.37 -5.07 2.91
C VAL A 124 6.59 -6.04 2.04
N GLY A 125 6.59 -5.83 0.73
CA GLY A 125 5.88 -6.72 -0.16
C GLY A 125 5.62 -6.12 -1.54
N LYS A 126 4.46 -6.43 -2.11
CA LYS A 126 4.04 -5.92 -3.41
C LYS A 126 2.52 -5.83 -3.54
N ILE A 127 2.08 -4.90 -4.34
CA ILE A 127 0.69 -4.80 -4.81
C ILE A 127 0.64 -5.05 -6.31
N LYS A 128 -0.39 -5.77 -6.76
CA LYS A 128 -0.64 -6.03 -8.18
C LYS A 128 -1.81 -5.18 -8.65
N LEU A 129 -1.55 -4.34 -9.63
CA LEU A 129 -2.50 -3.42 -10.24
C LEU A 129 -2.72 -3.79 -11.70
N LYS A 130 -3.82 -3.29 -12.30
CA LYS A 130 -3.97 -3.15 -13.75
C LYS A 130 -4.16 -1.67 -14.07
N ILE A 131 -3.33 -1.15 -14.97
CA ILE A 131 -3.39 0.23 -15.48
C ILE A 131 -3.64 0.13 -16.98
N TYR A 132 -4.75 0.67 -17.47
CA TYR A 132 -5.17 0.51 -18.87
C TYR A 132 -5.20 -0.96 -19.35
N GLY A 133 -5.57 -1.90 -18.46
CA GLY A 133 -5.59 -3.33 -18.77
C GLY A 133 -4.24 -4.05 -18.62
N VAL A 134 -3.14 -3.33 -18.53
CA VAL A 134 -1.79 -3.89 -18.37
C VAL A 134 -1.52 -4.22 -16.91
N PRO A 135 -1.10 -5.45 -16.56
CA PRO A 135 -0.72 -5.82 -15.20
C PRO A 135 0.61 -5.15 -14.81
N VAL A 136 0.61 -4.54 -13.62
CA VAL A 136 1.79 -3.89 -13.01
C VAL A 136 1.95 -4.39 -11.58
N ALA A 137 3.16 -4.76 -11.18
CA ALA A 137 3.52 -5.05 -9.81
C ALA A 137 4.30 -3.87 -9.23
N VAL A 138 3.82 -3.31 -8.12
CA VAL A 138 4.48 -2.20 -7.42
C VAL A 138 5.07 -2.76 -6.13
N PRO A 139 6.41 -2.70 -5.96
CA PRO A 139 7.04 -3.09 -4.71
C PRO A 139 6.67 -2.09 -3.61
N ILE A 140 6.52 -2.61 -2.40
CA ILE A 140 6.26 -1.83 -1.19
C ILE A 140 7.40 -2.11 -0.22
N ASP A 141 8.07 -1.07 0.22
CA ASP A 141 8.96 -1.05 1.37
C ASP A 141 8.78 0.32 2.03
N TYR A 142 7.93 0.33 3.06
CA TYR A 142 7.46 1.56 3.67
C TYR A 142 7.42 1.40 5.19
N GLU A 143 7.97 2.38 5.90
CA GLU A 143 7.90 2.47 7.37
C GLU A 143 7.05 3.66 7.77
N ASP A 144 6.14 3.46 8.70
CA ASP A 144 5.29 4.51 9.24
C ASP A 144 5.08 4.37 10.74
N GLU A 145 4.78 5.48 11.37
CA GLU A 145 4.41 5.53 12.78
C GLU A 145 2.89 5.45 12.92
N ILE A 146 2.41 4.27 13.29
CA ILE A 146 0.97 4.02 13.41
C ILE A 146 0.49 4.37 14.81
N LYS A 147 -0.62 5.10 14.86
CA LYS A 147 -1.48 5.27 16.03
C LYS A 147 -2.89 4.90 15.62
N LEU A 148 -3.37 3.76 16.08
CA LEU A 148 -4.79 3.42 15.91
C LEU A 148 -5.59 3.99 17.09
N ARG A 149 -6.69 4.67 16.78
CA ARG A 149 -7.73 4.98 17.78
C ARG A 149 -8.90 4.05 17.46
N LEU A 150 -9.24 3.23 18.44
CA LEU A 150 -10.47 2.44 18.44
C LEU A 150 -11.67 3.32 18.77
#